data_2661c4e1b9e90de1f20089adfb7fb137
#
_entry.id   2661c4e1b9e90de1f20089adfb7fb137
#
_cell.length_a   1.000
_cell.length_b   1.000
_cell.length_c   1.000
_cell.angle_alpha   90.00
_cell.angle_beta   90.00
_cell.angle_gamma   90.00
#
_symmetry.space_group_name_H-M   'P 1'
#
loop_
_entity.id
_entity.type
_entity.pdbx_description
1 polymer ?
#
loop_
_entity_poly.entity_id
_entity_poly.type
_entity_poly.pdbx_seq_one_letter_code
_entity_poly.pdbx_strand_id
1 'polypeptide(L)'
;MEEKKFNQIGVSFKGSGSYVPDQILTNQKISKKVDTSDEWIKSRTGISERRISSLGDNVTDMGYKAALNAIEKANWDVKTIDLIVLATSTPVSYTHLTLPTIGCV
;
A
#
# COMPACT_ATOMS: atom_id res chain seq x y z
N MET A 1 41.88 21.06 -6.29
CA MET A 1 40.63 21.55 -6.75
C MET A 1 39.56 21.51 -5.67
N GLU A 2 38.88 22.56 -5.55
CA GLU A 2 37.88 22.66 -4.53
C GLU A 2 36.63 21.84 -4.90
N GLU A 3 36.29 20.97 -4.02
CA GLU A 3 35.08 20.17 -4.23
C GLU A 3 33.85 21.04 -4.07
N LYS A 4 33.03 21.04 -5.09
CA LYS A 4 31.81 21.79 -5.01
C LYS A 4 30.91 21.19 -3.93
N LYS A 5 30.59 21.96 -2.97
CA LYS A 5 29.75 21.49 -1.89
C LYS A 5 28.31 21.74 -2.21
N PHE A 6 27.67 20.78 -2.79
CA PHE A 6 26.22 20.83 -2.90
C PHE A 6 25.66 20.37 -1.57
N ASN A 7 24.64 21.05 -1.14
CA ASN A 7 23.93 20.58 0.02
C ASN A 7 23.02 19.44 -0.43
N GLN A 8 23.68 18.37 -0.82
CA GLN A 8 22.94 17.20 -1.27
C GLN A 8 22.37 16.50 -0.06
N ILE A 9 21.07 16.26 -0.13
CA ILE A 9 20.42 15.48 0.89
C ILE A 9 20.33 14.06 0.36
N GLY A 10 21.02 13.18 1.02
CA GLY A 10 20.96 11.79 0.65
C GLY A 10 19.62 11.20 1.03
N VAL A 11 19.19 10.22 0.25
CA VAL A 11 17.96 9.49 0.53
C VAL A 11 18.31 8.03 0.66
N SER A 12 17.83 7.41 1.71
CA SER A 12 18.02 5.98 1.87
C SER A 12 16.69 5.30 2.11
N PHE A 13 16.60 4.08 1.62
CA PHE A 13 15.40 3.27 1.77
C PHE A 13 15.55 2.45 3.05
N LYS A 14 14.65 2.60 3.97
CA LYS A 14 14.78 1.95 5.28
C LYS A 14 13.95 0.71 5.43
N GLY A 15 12.84 0.65 4.74
CA GLY A 15 11.99 -0.53 4.84
C GLY A 15 10.79 -0.41 3.95
N SER A 16 10.15 -1.53 3.73
CA SER A 16 8.94 -1.59 2.93
C SER A 16 7.94 -2.50 3.62
N GLY A 17 6.69 -2.28 3.29
CA GLY A 17 5.62 -3.08 3.85
C GLY A 17 4.45 -3.13 2.90
N SER A 18 3.66 -4.15 3.05
CA SER A 18 2.48 -4.32 2.21
C SER A 18 1.35 -4.92 3.04
N TYR A 19 0.17 -4.77 2.51
CA TYR A 19 -1.00 -5.41 3.09
C TYR A 19 -1.95 -5.77 1.96
N VAL A 20 -2.44 -6.99 2.01
CA VAL A 20 -3.50 -7.44 1.10
C VAL A 20 -4.60 -8.07 1.95
N PRO A 21 -5.86 -7.86 1.59
CA PRO A 21 -6.97 -8.49 2.30
C PRO A 21 -6.91 -10.01 2.19
N ASP A 22 -7.58 -10.69 3.11
CA ASP A 22 -7.58 -12.14 3.15
C ASP A 22 -8.48 -12.78 2.11
N GLN A 23 -9.52 -12.08 1.71
CA GLN A 23 -10.50 -12.65 0.80
C GLN A 23 -9.93 -12.74 -0.60
N ILE A 24 -10.00 -13.93 -1.17
CA ILE A 24 -9.43 -14.21 -2.49
C ILE A 24 -10.56 -14.39 -3.48
N LEU A 25 -10.43 -13.74 -4.63
CA LEU A 25 -11.35 -13.91 -5.74
C LEU A 25 -10.59 -14.52 -6.91
N THR A 26 -10.88 -15.77 -7.22
CA THR A 26 -10.21 -16.47 -8.29
C THR A 26 -10.86 -16.17 -9.63
N ASN A 27 -10.12 -16.44 -10.71
CA ASN A 27 -10.67 -16.30 -12.06
C ASN A 27 -11.89 -17.19 -12.27
N GLN A 28 -11.89 -18.36 -11.64
CA GLN A 28 -13.03 -19.27 -11.75
C GLN A 28 -14.30 -18.67 -11.15
N LYS A 29 -14.16 -17.98 -10.04
CA LYS A 29 -15.31 -17.32 -9.43
C LYS A 29 -15.80 -16.17 -10.30
N ILE A 30 -14.91 -15.46 -10.95
CA ILE A 30 -15.29 -14.38 -11.84
C ILE A 30 -16.03 -14.93 -13.05
N SER A 31 -15.56 -16.06 -13.60
CA SER A 31 -16.17 -16.63 -14.79
C SER A 31 -17.60 -17.10 -14.55
N LYS A 32 -17.98 -17.25 -13.29
CA LYS A 32 -19.38 -17.59 -12.97
C LYS A 32 -20.29 -16.38 -13.05
N LYS A 33 -19.74 -15.19 -12.97
CA LYS A 33 -20.54 -13.96 -12.97
C LYS A 33 -20.45 -13.19 -14.27
N VAL A 34 -19.35 -13.35 -14.97
CA VAL A 34 -19.07 -12.61 -16.18
C VAL A 34 -18.64 -13.60 -17.25
N ASP A 35 -18.94 -13.29 -18.50
CA ASP A 35 -18.58 -14.15 -19.62
C ASP A 35 -17.08 -14.06 -19.89
N THR A 36 -16.32 -14.91 -19.20
CA THR A 36 -14.87 -14.97 -19.33
C THR A 36 -14.39 -16.33 -18.86
N SER A 37 -13.11 -16.59 -18.96
CA SER A 37 -12.51 -17.83 -18.50
C SER A 37 -11.16 -17.55 -17.84
N ASP A 38 -10.74 -18.50 -17.03
CA ASP A 38 -9.42 -18.42 -16.39
C ASP A 38 -8.31 -18.30 -17.43
N GLU A 39 -8.41 -19.09 -18.51
CA GLU A 39 -7.40 -19.06 -19.56
C GLU A 39 -7.31 -17.69 -20.24
N TRP A 40 -8.48 -17.11 -20.51
CA TRP A 40 -8.52 -15.81 -21.15
C TRP A 40 -7.89 -14.74 -20.25
N ILE A 41 -8.27 -14.73 -18.99
CA ILE A 41 -7.74 -13.75 -18.04
C ILE A 41 -6.22 -13.91 -17.87
N LYS A 42 -5.76 -15.14 -17.69
CA LYS A 42 -4.34 -15.39 -17.53
C LYS A 42 -3.54 -14.99 -18.76
N SER A 43 -4.06 -15.30 -19.95
CA SER A 43 -3.34 -14.98 -21.17
C SER A 43 -3.21 -13.48 -21.40
N ARG A 44 -4.18 -12.72 -20.91
CA ARG A 44 -4.18 -11.27 -21.10
C ARG A 44 -3.49 -10.51 -19.98
N THR A 45 -3.58 -10.99 -18.77
CA THR A 45 -3.11 -10.24 -17.61
C THR A 45 -2.08 -10.97 -16.77
N GLY A 46 -1.98 -12.28 -16.91
CA GLY A 46 -1.13 -13.08 -16.05
C GLY A 46 -1.69 -13.27 -14.65
N ILE A 47 -2.90 -12.79 -14.41
CA ILE A 47 -3.49 -12.80 -13.07
C ILE A 47 -4.35 -14.05 -12.89
N SER A 48 -4.10 -14.79 -11.81
CA SER A 48 -4.89 -15.97 -11.46
C SER A 48 -5.96 -15.65 -10.43
N GLU A 49 -5.65 -14.75 -9.53
CA GLU A 49 -6.55 -14.38 -8.44
C GLU A 49 -6.24 -12.98 -7.98
N ARG A 50 -7.17 -12.38 -7.25
CA ARG A 50 -6.96 -11.08 -6.65
C ARG A 50 -7.54 -11.09 -5.26
N ARG A 51 -7.14 -10.11 -4.51
CA ARG A 51 -7.65 -9.92 -3.15
C ARG A 51 -8.75 -8.89 -3.16
N ILE A 52 -9.76 -9.14 -2.37
CA ILE A 52 -10.93 -8.29 -2.29
C ILE A 52 -11.05 -7.78 -0.87
N SER A 53 -11.23 -6.48 -0.74
CA SER A 53 -11.45 -5.90 0.58
C SER A 53 -12.83 -6.28 1.09
N SER A 54 -12.92 -6.48 2.38
CA SER A 54 -14.19 -6.74 3.02
C SER A 54 -14.79 -5.42 3.52
N LEU A 55 -15.99 -5.51 4.04
CA LEU A 55 -16.61 -4.35 4.66
C LEU A 55 -15.72 -3.87 5.80
N GLY A 56 -15.46 -2.59 5.83
CA GLY A 56 -14.60 -2.00 6.83
C GLY A 56 -13.17 -1.85 6.40
N ASP A 57 -12.74 -2.53 5.35
CA ASP A 57 -11.40 -2.33 4.81
C ASP A 57 -11.47 -1.21 3.78
N ASN A 58 -10.90 -0.09 4.09
CA ASN A 58 -10.80 1.01 3.14
C ASN A 58 -9.32 1.28 2.85
N VAL A 59 -9.08 2.20 1.93
CA VAL A 59 -7.71 2.53 1.52
C VAL A 59 -6.88 2.98 2.70
N THR A 60 -7.47 3.76 3.59
CA THR A 60 -6.78 4.27 4.75
C THR A 60 -6.37 3.14 5.70
N ASP A 61 -7.28 2.22 5.96
CA ASP A 61 -6.97 1.11 6.87
C ASP A 61 -5.91 0.21 6.29
N MET A 62 -6.01 -0.09 5.01
CA MET A 62 -5.02 -0.94 4.35
C MET A 62 -3.66 -0.26 4.29
N GLY A 63 -3.65 1.04 3.99
CA GLY A 63 -2.43 1.82 4.00
C GLY A 63 -1.78 1.89 5.36
N TYR A 64 -2.59 2.02 6.39
CA TYR A 64 -2.11 2.04 7.76
C TYR A 64 -1.40 0.73 8.12
N LYS A 65 -2.02 -0.38 7.80
CA LYS A 65 -1.43 -1.69 8.08
C LYS A 65 -0.13 -1.91 7.32
N ALA A 66 -0.10 -1.49 6.06
CA ALA A 66 1.12 -1.59 5.26
C ALA A 66 2.22 -0.69 5.82
N ALA A 67 1.86 0.51 6.24
CA ALA A 67 2.82 1.44 6.81
C ALA A 67 3.41 0.93 8.11
N LEU A 68 2.58 0.38 8.98
CA LEU A 68 3.07 -0.20 10.23
C LEU A 68 4.05 -1.33 9.96
N ASN A 69 3.75 -2.16 8.99
CA ASN A 69 4.64 -3.24 8.59
C ASN A 69 6.00 -2.70 8.11
N ALA A 70 5.97 -1.64 7.32
CA ALA A 70 7.20 -1.01 6.85
C ALA A 70 8.01 -0.41 7.98
N ILE A 71 7.35 0.27 8.90
CA ILE A 71 8.01 0.90 10.04
C ILE A 71 8.65 -0.16 10.94
N GLU A 72 7.94 -1.25 11.15
CA GLU A 72 8.47 -2.34 11.96
C GLU A 72 9.70 -2.95 11.32
N LYS A 73 9.66 -3.19 10.02
CA LYS A 73 10.81 -3.73 9.31
C LYS A 73 11.98 -2.77 9.27
N ALA A 74 11.71 -1.50 9.25
CA ALA A 74 12.75 -0.47 9.29
C ALA A 74 13.33 -0.30 10.68
N ASN A 75 12.66 -0.81 11.69
CA ASN A 75 13.02 -0.65 13.08
C ASN A 75 13.10 0.84 13.45
N TRP A 76 12.11 1.58 13.02
CA TRP A 76 12.04 3.01 13.27
C TRP A 76 10.95 3.32 14.27
N ASP A 77 11.13 4.44 14.94
CA ASP A 77 10.11 4.95 15.84
C ASP A 77 9.11 5.76 15.01
N VAL A 78 7.84 5.39 15.16
CA VAL A 78 6.75 6.09 14.47
C VAL A 78 6.79 7.59 14.73
N LYS A 79 7.23 7.99 15.91
CA LYS A 79 7.26 9.40 16.29
C LYS A 79 8.28 10.21 15.49
N THR A 80 9.17 9.54 14.78
CA THR A 80 10.18 10.24 13.97
C THR A 80 9.73 10.50 12.55
N ILE A 81 8.52 10.13 12.21
CA ILE A 81 7.99 10.33 10.87
C ILE A 81 7.44 11.76 10.76
N ASP A 82 7.97 12.51 9.81
CA ASP A 82 7.60 13.89 9.62
C ASP A 82 6.62 14.11 8.50
N LEU A 83 6.56 13.19 7.54
CA LEU A 83 5.73 13.39 6.36
C LEU A 83 5.18 12.06 5.88
N ILE A 84 3.92 12.06 5.53
CA ILE A 84 3.27 10.92 4.91
C ILE A 84 2.76 11.36 3.54
N VAL A 85 3.11 10.59 2.51
CA VAL A 85 2.61 10.84 1.16
C VAL A 85 1.74 9.66 0.77
N LEU A 86 0.48 9.93 0.52
CA LEU A 86 -0.48 8.91 0.11
C LEU A 86 -0.86 9.13 -1.34
N ALA A 87 -0.64 8.11 -2.15
CA ALA A 87 -1.03 8.14 -3.56
C ALA A 87 -2.11 7.08 -3.76
N THR A 88 -3.27 7.52 -4.21
CA THR A 88 -4.38 6.61 -4.47
C THR A 88 -5.30 7.21 -5.52
N SER A 89 -5.94 6.33 -6.28
CA SER A 89 -6.93 6.75 -7.26
C SER A 89 -8.34 6.74 -6.66
N THR A 90 -8.49 6.22 -5.45
CA THR A 90 -9.77 6.14 -4.77
C THR A 90 -9.66 6.82 -3.42
N PRO A 91 -9.55 8.15 -3.43
CA PRO A 91 -9.36 8.86 -2.16
C PRO A 91 -10.57 8.71 -1.26
N VAL A 92 -10.30 8.41 -0.02
CA VAL A 92 -11.27 8.42 1.03
C VAL A 92 -10.90 9.59 1.91
N SER A 93 -11.55 9.77 2.99
CA SER A 93 -11.29 10.89 3.88
C SER A 93 -9.81 10.93 4.30
N TYR A 94 -9.15 12.03 4.01
CA TYR A 94 -7.73 12.18 4.37
C TYR A 94 -7.53 12.29 5.86
N THR A 95 -8.57 12.70 6.56
CA THR A 95 -8.45 12.89 7.99
C THR A 95 -8.23 11.59 8.74
N HIS A 96 -8.45 10.46 8.09
CA HIS A 96 -8.27 9.17 8.73
C HIS A 96 -6.89 8.59 8.51
N LEU A 97 -6.07 9.23 7.69
CA LEU A 97 -4.74 8.74 7.44
C LEU A 97 -3.75 9.38 8.40
N THR A 98 -4.01 9.25 9.67
CA THR A 98 -3.07 9.67 10.68
C THR A 98 -2.70 8.45 11.49
N LEU A 99 -1.42 8.25 11.68
CA LEU A 99 -0.98 7.24 12.60
C LEU A 99 -1.28 7.75 13.99
N PRO A 100 -1.85 6.91 14.84
CA PRO A 100 -2.28 7.37 16.16
C PRO A 100 -1.20 8.07 16.96
N THR A 101 0.04 7.60 16.78
CA THR A 101 1.15 8.15 17.53
C THR A 101 1.72 9.41 16.94
N ILE A 102 1.38 9.72 15.69
CA ILE A 102 1.86 10.95 15.06
C ILE A 102 0.90 12.09 15.41
N GLY A 103 -0.35 11.81 15.45
CA GLY A 103 -1.33 12.81 15.81
C GLY A 103 -1.43 13.95 14.83
N CYS A 104 -0.86 13.83 13.68
CA CYS A 104 -0.97 14.88 12.68
C CYS A 104 -2.22 14.69 11.88
N VAL A 105 -2.57 15.68 11.19
CA VAL A 105 -3.84 15.69 10.55
C VAL A 105 -3.91 15.59 9.12
#